data_598b86900869bf756fc491becfb31fa6
#
_entry.id   598b86900869bf756fc491becfb31fa6
#
_cell.length_a   1.000
_cell.length_b   1.000
_cell.length_c   1.000
_cell.angle_alpha   90.00
_cell.angle_beta   90.00
_cell.angle_gamma   90.00
#
_symmetry.space_group_name_H-M   'P 1'
#
loop_
_entity.id
_entity.type
_entity.pdbx_description
1 polymer ?
#
loop_
_entity_poly.entity_id
_entity_poly.type
_entity_poly.pdbx_seq_one_letter_code
_entity_poly.pdbx_strand_id
1 'polypeptide(L)'
;MRRTRLFALSLCAILSVAPGLRAQESVVRKINDFGRFDDWCLREVKESGIIGGNTKYLYEFYGDQDTLVTGKTPFKAPKDYLWRTNNVLAIVAGVVKTNNTVFPEKRGDGYCARIETHIEEVKALGIVNMEVTCQGALLVGVLPEPITTTKDPMSKVLYGVPFTGSPKALRLDYKADVGNEVIRGTGFSKLKPMGYPDYAEITVILQKRWEDEDGNVHALRVGTGIERIMEDVPQWKNGYEVKVHYGDITSQPFYTEYMGLKTDSETAYHALNSKGKNVIISEDGWAAPGTEPTHLMIHIISSCGNAFYGGVGNTVWVDNVQIVM
;
A
#
# COMPACT_ATOMS: atom_id res chain seq x y z
N MET A 1 -62.87 -36.59 -26.51
CA MET A 1 -61.73 -36.64 -25.61
C MET A 1 -60.83 -35.43 -25.93
N ARG A 2 -60.92 -34.35 -25.14
CA ARG A 2 -60.07 -33.16 -25.28
C ARG A 2 -58.90 -33.27 -24.27
N ARG A 3 -57.67 -33.28 -24.78
CA ARG A 3 -56.44 -33.29 -23.97
C ARG A 3 -56.04 -31.85 -23.64
N THR A 4 -56.16 -31.46 -22.39
CA THR A 4 -55.69 -30.21 -21.86
C THR A 4 -54.18 -30.30 -21.60
N ARG A 5 -53.37 -29.50 -22.30
CA ARG A 5 -51.91 -29.38 -22.04
C ARG A 5 -51.73 -28.28 -20.98
N LEU A 6 -51.25 -28.64 -19.79
CA LEU A 6 -50.73 -27.68 -18.80
C LEU A 6 -49.37 -27.20 -19.31
N PHE A 7 -49.26 -25.88 -19.49
CA PHE A 7 -47.97 -25.21 -19.63
C PHE A 7 -47.50 -24.81 -18.21
N ALA A 8 -46.38 -25.43 -17.78
CA ALA A 8 -45.67 -25.00 -16.58
C ALA A 8 -44.81 -23.81 -16.96
N LEU A 9 -45.18 -22.59 -16.53
CA LEU A 9 -44.29 -21.43 -16.57
C LEU A 9 -43.24 -21.59 -15.46
N SER A 10 -42.00 -21.87 -15.84
CA SER A 10 -40.85 -21.80 -14.97
C SER A 10 -40.46 -20.31 -14.83
N LEU A 11 -40.76 -19.74 -13.66
CA LEU A 11 -40.38 -18.37 -13.31
C LEU A 11 -38.92 -18.38 -12.89
N CYS A 12 -37.98 -18.12 -13.81
CA CYS A 12 -36.59 -17.82 -13.49
C CYS A 12 -36.52 -16.44 -12.84
N ALA A 13 -36.46 -16.39 -11.52
CA ALA A 13 -36.15 -15.16 -10.80
C ALA A 13 -34.69 -14.79 -11.07
N ILE A 14 -34.46 -13.87 -11.98
CA ILE A 14 -33.16 -13.23 -12.18
C ILE A 14 -32.96 -12.28 -11.02
N LEU A 15 -32.21 -12.72 -10.00
CA LEU A 15 -31.72 -11.85 -8.94
C LEU A 15 -30.74 -10.83 -9.55
N SER A 16 -31.21 -9.64 -9.85
CA SER A 16 -30.37 -8.51 -10.25
C SER A 16 -29.66 -7.99 -9.00
N VAL A 17 -28.39 -8.40 -8.82
CA VAL A 17 -27.50 -7.82 -7.80
C VAL A 17 -27.31 -6.34 -8.12
N ALA A 18 -27.50 -5.45 -7.13
CA ALA A 18 -27.32 -4.01 -7.30
C ALA A 18 -25.90 -3.68 -7.82
N PRO A 19 -25.73 -2.69 -8.69
CA PRO A 19 -24.42 -2.36 -9.27
C PRO A 19 -23.32 -2.10 -8.26
N GLY A 20 -23.65 -1.48 -7.12
CA GLY A 20 -22.69 -1.23 -6.02
C GLY A 20 -22.18 -2.50 -5.36
N LEU A 21 -23.03 -3.51 -5.14
CA LEU A 21 -22.61 -4.81 -4.61
C LEU A 21 -21.65 -5.54 -5.53
N ARG A 22 -21.88 -5.51 -6.84
CA ARG A 22 -20.97 -6.11 -7.83
C ARG A 22 -19.61 -5.42 -7.88
N ALA A 23 -19.57 -4.10 -7.73
CA ALA A 23 -18.32 -3.34 -7.70
C ALA A 23 -17.51 -3.66 -6.43
N GLN A 24 -18.15 -3.74 -5.28
CA GLN A 24 -17.54 -4.13 -4.01
C GLN A 24 -16.98 -5.55 -4.06
N GLU A 25 -17.75 -6.54 -4.50
CA GLU A 25 -17.32 -7.93 -4.66
C GLU A 25 -16.11 -8.02 -5.58
N SER A 26 -16.06 -7.20 -6.63
CA SER A 26 -14.91 -7.13 -7.54
C SER A 26 -13.64 -6.64 -6.84
N VAL A 27 -13.71 -5.60 -6.00
CA VAL A 27 -12.55 -5.08 -5.26
C VAL A 27 -12.05 -6.09 -4.23
N VAL A 28 -12.95 -6.66 -3.41
CA VAL A 28 -12.60 -7.70 -2.43
C VAL A 28 -11.94 -8.88 -3.12
N ARG A 29 -12.52 -9.37 -4.21
CA ARG A 29 -11.94 -10.48 -4.98
C ARG A 29 -10.55 -10.15 -5.49
N LYS A 30 -10.32 -8.97 -6.09
CA LYS A 30 -8.99 -8.57 -6.61
C LYS A 30 -7.95 -8.47 -5.49
N ILE A 31 -8.32 -7.97 -4.31
CA ILE A 31 -7.43 -7.94 -3.16
C ILE A 31 -7.11 -9.35 -2.69
N ASN A 32 -8.12 -10.21 -2.54
CA ASN A 32 -7.97 -11.55 -2.00
C ASN A 32 -7.26 -12.50 -2.96
N ASP A 33 -7.60 -12.48 -4.26
CA ASP A 33 -7.02 -13.37 -5.27
C ASP A 33 -5.52 -13.09 -5.46
N PHE A 34 -5.12 -11.82 -5.41
CA PHE A 34 -3.72 -11.39 -5.58
C PHE A 34 -2.96 -11.15 -4.26
N GLY A 35 -3.60 -11.33 -3.11
CA GLY A 35 -2.98 -11.19 -1.79
C GLY A 35 -2.11 -12.38 -1.38
N ARG A 36 -1.96 -13.40 -2.22
CA ARG A 36 -1.01 -14.52 -2.04
C ARG A 36 0.39 -14.20 -2.51
N PHE A 37 0.56 -13.11 -3.24
CA PHE A 37 1.85 -12.63 -3.75
C PHE A 37 2.68 -13.68 -4.50
N ASP A 38 2.03 -14.56 -5.25
CA ASP A 38 2.69 -15.57 -6.07
C ASP A 38 3.11 -15.03 -7.45
N ASP A 39 2.39 -14.02 -7.97
CA ASP A 39 2.53 -13.49 -9.33
C ASP A 39 3.44 -12.25 -9.34
N TRP A 40 4.70 -12.44 -9.67
CA TRP A 40 5.70 -11.38 -9.78
C TRP A 40 6.24 -11.26 -11.18
N CYS A 41 6.55 -10.03 -11.61
CA CYS A 41 7.37 -9.79 -12.77
C CYS A 41 8.57 -8.91 -12.45
N LEU A 42 9.59 -9.03 -13.28
CA LEU A 42 10.81 -8.23 -13.24
C LEU A 42 10.70 -7.09 -14.25
N ARG A 43 10.89 -5.85 -13.79
CA ARG A 43 11.05 -4.70 -14.69
C ARG A 43 12.52 -4.41 -14.87
N GLU A 44 13.01 -4.59 -16.09
CA GLU A 44 14.40 -4.27 -16.39
C GLU A 44 14.56 -2.76 -16.68
N VAL A 45 15.41 -2.10 -15.90
CA VAL A 45 15.71 -0.67 -16.00
C VAL A 45 17.22 -0.45 -16.09
N LYS A 46 17.64 0.32 -17.09
CA LYS A 46 19.02 0.78 -17.22
C LYS A 46 19.22 2.08 -16.44
N GLU A 47 19.99 2.03 -15.35
CA GLU A 47 20.37 3.23 -14.60
C GLU A 47 21.34 4.13 -15.38
N SER A 48 21.41 5.40 -15.01
CA SER A 48 22.29 6.37 -15.69
C SER A 48 23.76 6.04 -15.50
N GLY A 49 24.58 6.23 -16.57
CA GLY A 49 26.02 5.97 -16.55
C GLY A 49 26.78 6.75 -15.48
N ILE A 50 26.29 7.95 -15.13
CA ILE A 50 26.88 8.80 -14.08
C ILE A 50 26.85 8.16 -12.68
N ILE A 51 25.95 7.19 -12.44
CA ILE A 51 25.84 6.42 -11.21
C ILE A 51 26.21 4.93 -11.40
N GLY A 52 27.01 4.64 -12.43
CA GLY A 52 27.53 3.31 -12.71
C GLY A 52 26.91 2.59 -13.91
N GLY A 53 25.75 3.03 -14.40
CA GLY A 53 25.12 2.49 -15.61
C GLY A 53 24.71 1.04 -15.53
N ASN A 54 24.40 0.52 -14.35
CA ASN A 54 24.01 -0.85 -14.14
C ASN A 54 22.57 -1.10 -14.63
N THR A 55 22.30 -2.29 -15.12
CA THR A 55 20.94 -2.77 -15.31
C THR A 55 20.43 -3.27 -13.97
N LYS A 56 19.28 -2.77 -13.55
CA LYS A 56 18.60 -3.13 -12.31
C LYS A 56 17.23 -3.71 -12.62
N TYR A 57 16.74 -4.53 -11.71
CA TYR A 57 15.41 -5.13 -11.81
C TYR A 57 14.53 -4.63 -10.69
N LEU A 58 13.36 -4.10 -11.03
CA LEU A 58 12.31 -3.77 -10.08
C LEU A 58 11.29 -4.90 -10.06
N TYR A 59 10.83 -5.28 -8.87
CA TYR A 59 9.81 -6.29 -8.69
C TYR A 59 8.42 -5.66 -8.63
N GLU A 60 7.48 -6.20 -9.43
CA GLU A 60 6.10 -5.71 -9.50
C GLU A 60 5.10 -6.87 -9.46
N PHE A 61 3.87 -6.57 -9.05
CA PHE A 61 2.75 -7.49 -9.17
C PHE A 61 2.12 -7.36 -10.56
N TYR A 62 2.41 -8.33 -11.43
CA TYR A 62 1.93 -8.33 -12.82
C TYR A 62 1.87 -9.77 -13.35
N GLY A 63 0.65 -10.28 -13.62
CA GLY A 63 0.36 -11.72 -13.70
C GLY A 63 0.95 -12.51 -14.85
N ASP A 64 1.05 -12.02 -16.07
CA ASP A 64 1.25 -12.90 -17.24
C ASP A 64 2.66 -12.79 -17.87
N GLN A 65 3.55 -12.00 -17.33
CA GLN A 65 4.88 -11.79 -17.90
C GLN A 65 5.95 -11.84 -16.83
N ASP A 66 6.94 -12.71 -17.02
CA ASP A 66 8.06 -12.84 -16.10
C ASP A 66 8.99 -11.63 -16.12
N THR A 67 9.13 -10.95 -17.26
CA THR A 67 10.04 -9.81 -17.42
C THR A 67 9.49 -8.77 -18.39
N LEU A 68 9.52 -7.50 -17.95
CA LEU A 68 9.20 -6.33 -18.75
C LEU A 68 10.44 -5.46 -18.92
N VAL A 69 10.80 -5.14 -20.15
CA VAL A 69 11.86 -4.14 -20.40
C VAL A 69 11.20 -2.77 -20.53
N THR A 70 11.27 -1.99 -19.45
CA THR A 70 10.61 -0.67 -19.41
C THR A 70 11.57 0.48 -19.71
N GLY A 71 12.87 0.29 -19.52
CA GLY A 71 13.87 1.36 -19.69
C GLY A 71 13.54 2.54 -18.78
N LYS A 72 13.17 3.68 -19.38
CA LYS A 72 12.74 4.90 -18.68
C LYS A 72 11.21 5.09 -18.70
N THR A 73 10.47 4.13 -19.23
CA THR A 73 9.01 4.23 -19.32
C THR A 73 8.39 3.99 -17.97
N PRO A 74 7.52 4.88 -17.50
CA PRO A 74 6.78 4.68 -16.25
C PRO A 74 5.94 3.40 -16.28
N PHE A 75 5.92 2.69 -15.18
CA PHE A 75 5.10 1.49 -15.03
C PHE A 75 3.62 1.85 -14.92
N LYS A 76 2.81 1.13 -15.68
CA LYS A 76 1.35 1.20 -15.60
C LYS A 76 0.84 -0.20 -15.27
N ALA A 77 0.51 -0.39 -14.01
CA ALA A 77 -0.05 -1.67 -13.61
C ALA A 77 -1.42 -1.93 -14.25
N PRO A 78 -1.73 -3.19 -14.57
CA PRO A 78 -3.05 -3.58 -15.05
C PRO A 78 -4.13 -3.23 -14.02
N LYS A 79 -5.34 -2.90 -14.50
CA LYS A 79 -6.47 -2.46 -13.65
C LYS A 79 -6.97 -3.53 -12.67
N ASP A 80 -6.65 -4.79 -12.93
CA ASP A 80 -7.09 -5.90 -12.08
C ASP A 80 -6.19 -6.11 -10.87
N TYR A 81 -4.95 -5.64 -10.93
CA TYR A 81 -4.01 -5.71 -9.82
C TYR A 81 -4.10 -4.44 -8.98
N LEU A 82 -4.66 -4.54 -7.77
CA LEU A 82 -4.80 -3.41 -6.84
C LEU A 82 -3.59 -3.25 -5.91
N TRP A 83 -2.87 -4.34 -5.65
CA TRP A 83 -1.65 -4.33 -4.87
C TRP A 83 -0.52 -3.63 -5.61
N ARG A 84 0.26 -2.85 -4.86
CA ARG A 84 1.47 -2.16 -5.33
C ARG A 84 2.58 -2.33 -4.32
N THR A 85 3.80 -2.40 -4.83
CA THR A 85 5.01 -2.16 -4.06
C THR A 85 5.34 -0.67 -4.10
N ASN A 86 6.23 -0.22 -3.22
CA ASN A 86 6.90 1.07 -3.38
C ASN A 86 8.28 0.93 -4.06
N ASN A 87 8.54 -0.17 -4.75
CA ASN A 87 9.64 -0.28 -5.68
C ASN A 87 9.46 0.75 -6.80
N VAL A 88 10.50 1.51 -7.12
CA VAL A 88 10.28 2.71 -7.91
C VAL A 88 11.40 3.02 -8.90
N LEU A 89 10.99 3.53 -10.07
CA LEU A 89 11.83 4.25 -11.02
C LEU A 89 11.80 5.74 -10.66
N ALA A 90 12.96 6.31 -10.40
CA ALA A 90 13.16 7.75 -10.22
C ALA A 90 13.97 8.34 -11.37
N ILE A 91 13.57 9.53 -11.83
CA ILE A 91 14.35 10.35 -12.80
C ILE A 91 14.46 11.75 -12.23
N VAL A 92 15.50 11.97 -11.44
CA VAL A 92 15.76 13.26 -10.78
C VAL A 92 16.91 13.96 -11.47
N ALA A 93 16.70 15.20 -11.92
CA ALA A 93 17.68 15.97 -12.70
C ALA A 93 18.26 15.19 -13.90
N GLY A 94 17.44 14.37 -14.54
CA GLY A 94 17.85 13.54 -15.69
C GLY A 94 18.61 12.25 -15.31
N VAL A 95 18.89 12.01 -14.04
CA VAL A 95 19.53 10.79 -13.55
C VAL A 95 18.47 9.72 -13.28
N VAL A 96 18.59 8.60 -14.00
CA VAL A 96 17.73 7.43 -13.82
C VAL A 96 18.28 6.57 -12.69
N LYS A 97 17.47 6.34 -11.67
CA LYS A 97 17.79 5.51 -10.50
C LYS A 97 16.59 4.63 -10.16
N THR A 98 16.87 3.45 -9.66
CA THR A 98 15.85 2.51 -9.17
C THR A 98 16.06 2.21 -7.69
N ASN A 99 14.99 1.88 -6.99
CA ASN A 99 15.04 1.38 -5.62
C ASN A 99 14.04 0.24 -5.43
N ASN A 100 14.47 -0.84 -4.79
CA ASN A 100 13.63 -1.94 -4.35
C ASN A 100 13.66 -2.04 -2.83
N THR A 101 12.51 -2.16 -2.23
CA THR A 101 12.30 -2.40 -0.81
C THR A 101 11.35 -3.57 -0.57
N VAL A 102 10.77 -4.10 -1.64
CA VAL A 102 9.85 -5.24 -1.62
C VAL A 102 10.31 -6.29 -2.63
N PHE A 103 10.38 -7.53 -2.17
CA PHE A 103 10.95 -8.64 -2.95
C PHE A 103 10.08 -9.89 -2.84
N PRO A 104 10.02 -10.72 -3.91
CA PRO A 104 9.52 -12.09 -3.78
C PRO A 104 10.48 -12.93 -2.93
N GLU A 105 9.96 -13.65 -1.95
CA GLU A 105 10.72 -14.65 -1.20
C GLU A 105 9.97 -15.97 -1.20
N LYS A 106 10.67 -17.09 -1.34
CA LYS A 106 10.06 -18.43 -1.37
C LYS A 106 9.37 -18.76 -0.05
N ARG A 107 8.10 -19.23 -0.17
CA ARG A 107 7.32 -19.77 0.94
C ARG A 107 6.56 -21.01 0.45
N GLY A 108 6.95 -22.20 0.91
CA GLY A 108 6.41 -23.44 0.38
C GLY A 108 6.62 -23.57 -1.12
N ASP A 109 5.54 -23.86 -1.84
CA ASP A 109 5.56 -23.99 -3.31
C ASP A 109 5.42 -22.63 -4.03
N GLY A 110 5.01 -21.58 -3.31
CA GLY A 110 4.78 -20.23 -3.85
C GLY A 110 5.82 -19.21 -3.37
N TYR A 111 5.35 -17.96 -3.30
CA TYR A 111 6.11 -16.82 -2.81
C TYR A 111 5.32 -16.06 -1.74
N CYS A 112 6.02 -15.29 -0.95
CA CYS A 112 5.48 -14.23 -0.11
C CYS A 112 6.14 -12.90 -0.49
N ALA A 113 5.60 -11.80 -0.01
CA ALA A 113 6.24 -10.50 -0.14
C ALA A 113 7.14 -10.24 1.07
N ARG A 114 8.45 -10.04 0.84
CA ARG A 114 9.41 -9.58 1.82
C ARG A 114 9.57 -8.06 1.68
N ILE A 115 9.27 -7.35 2.74
CA ILE A 115 9.23 -5.89 2.82
C ILE A 115 10.33 -5.45 3.77
N GLU A 116 11.31 -4.69 3.32
CA GLU A 116 12.48 -4.35 4.14
C GLU A 116 12.80 -2.86 4.16
N THR A 117 13.46 -2.43 5.23
CA THR A 117 14.04 -1.09 5.37
C THR A 117 15.55 -1.16 5.20
N HIS A 118 16.10 -0.37 4.27
CA HIS A 118 17.55 -0.32 4.04
C HIS A 118 18.04 1.09 3.72
N ILE A 119 19.36 1.26 3.66
CA ILE A 119 19.99 2.46 3.14
C ILE A 119 20.23 2.28 1.64
N GLU A 120 19.64 3.16 0.83
CA GLU A 120 19.98 3.26 -0.58
C GLU A 120 21.10 4.27 -0.80
N GLU A 121 22.19 3.81 -1.41
CA GLU A 121 23.33 4.64 -1.74
C GLU A 121 23.26 5.13 -3.19
N VAL A 122 23.54 6.41 -3.40
CA VAL A 122 23.73 7.00 -4.73
C VAL A 122 25.12 7.61 -4.80
N LYS A 123 26.01 6.95 -5.52
CA LYS A 123 27.39 7.43 -5.77
C LYS A 123 27.51 7.90 -7.20
N ALA A 124 27.92 9.15 -7.41
CA ALA A 124 28.13 9.72 -8.74
C ALA A 124 29.51 10.36 -8.87
N LEU A 125 30.27 9.96 -9.89
CA LEU A 125 31.57 10.49 -10.27
C LEU A 125 32.60 10.59 -9.12
N GLY A 126 32.45 9.82 -8.04
CA GLY A 126 33.31 9.90 -6.86
C GLY A 126 33.16 11.18 -6.01
N ILE A 127 32.23 12.06 -6.39
CA ILE A 127 32.01 13.38 -5.75
C ILE A 127 30.73 13.37 -4.94
N VAL A 128 29.66 12.77 -5.48
CA VAL A 128 28.37 12.67 -4.78
C VAL A 128 28.28 11.32 -4.08
N ASN A 129 28.03 11.35 -2.78
CA ASN A 129 27.66 10.18 -1.99
C ASN A 129 26.43 10.54 -1.16
N MET A 130 25.29 10.00 -1.55
CA MET A 130 24.03 10.21 -0.87
C MET A 130 23.57 8.89 -0.25
N GLU A 131 23.16 8.94 1.00
CA GLU A 131 22.64 7.80 1.75
C GLU A 131 21.21 8.13 2.19
N VAL A 132 20.25 7.35 1.69
CA VAL A 132 18.83 7.58 1.91
C VAL A 132 18.22 6.38 2.61
N THR A 133 17.56 6.63 3.75
CA THR A 133 16.78 5.58 4.42
C THR A 133 15.50 5.34 3.63
N CYS A 134 15.36 4.12 3.12
CA CYS A 134 14.24 3.68 2.31
C CYS A 134 13.46 2.60 3.06
N GLN A 135 12.19 2.85 3.33
CA GLN A 135 11.27 1.89 3.94
C GLN A 135 10.55 1.09 2.86
N GLY A 136 10.31 -0.19 3.13
CA GLY A 136 9.47 -1.03 2.29
C GLY A 136 7.99 -0.83 2.57
N ALA A 137 7.19 -0.87 1.52
CA ALA A 137 5.74 -0.80 1.63
C ALA A 137 5.01 -1.63 0.57
N LEU A 138 3.97 -2.34 1.01
CA LEU A 138 2.88 -2.83 0.18
C LEU A 138 1.67 -1.94 0.39
N LEU A 139 0.94 -1.63 -0.65
CA LEU A 139 -0.26 -0.81 -0.54
C LEU A 139 -1.33 -1.16 -1.57
N VAL A 140 -2.56 -0.82 -1.25
CA VAL A 140 -3.67 -0.73 -2.20
C VAL A 140 -3.83 0.74 -2.57
N GLY A 141 -3.41 1.08 -3.78
CA GLY A 141 -3.33 2.46 -4.26
C GLY A 141 -2.47 2.58 -5.51
N VAL A 142 -1.82 3.73 -5.69
CA VAL A 142 -0.94 3.99 -6.83
C VAL A 142 0.31 4.74 -6.38
N LEU A 143 1.46 4.33 -6.90
CA LEU A 143 2.71 5.08 -6.86
C LEU A 143 3.02 5.59 -8.28
N PRO A 144 2.68 6.85 -8.61
CA PRO A 144 2.95 7.40 -9.93
C PRO A 144 4.44 7.49 -10.24
N GLU A 145 4.82 7.01 -11.42
CA GLU A 145 6.20 7.06 -11.91
C GLU A 145 6.36 8.00 -13.10
N PRO A 146 7.56 8.49 -13.34
CA PRO A 146 8.74 8.37 -12.49
C PRO A 146 8.68 9.33 -11.30
N ILE A 147 9.39 9.01 -10.22
CA ILE A 147 9.63 9.99 -9.16
C ILE A 147 10.63 11.03 -9.71
N THR A 148 10.21 12.29 -9.77
CA THR A 148 10.98 13.38 -10.37
C THR A 148 11.63 14.32 -9.36
N THR A 149 11.30 14.17 -8.08
CA THR A 149 11.83 15.00 -6.99
C THR A 149 11.80 14.21 -5.68
N THR A 150 12.78 14.49 -4.81
CA THR A 150 12.85 13.96 -3.45
C THR A 150 12.10 14.83 -2.44
N LYS A 151 11.55 15.97 -2.88
CA LYS A 151 10.72 16.82 -2.02
C LYS A 151 9.37 16.18 -1.78
N ASP A 152 8.89 16.31 -0.56
CA ASP A 152 7.57 15.84 -0.15
C ASP A 152 7.30 14.36 -0.58
N PRO A 153 8.03 13.40 0.00
CA PRO A 153 7.96 12.00 -0.42
C PRO A 153 6.58 11.38 -0.19
N MET A 154 5.85 11.81 0.85
CA MET A 154 4.52 11.30 1.15
C MET A 154 3.52 11.62 0.04
N SER A 155 3.68 12.76 -0.64
CA SER A 155 2.85 13.13 -1.78
C SER A 155 3.01 12.21 -3.01
N LYS A 156 4.01 11.32 -3.02
CA LYS A 156 4.24 10.42 -4.16
C LYS A 156 3.32 9.21 -4.14
N VAL A 157 2.71 8.90 -3.00
CA VAL A 157 1.79 7.76 -2.87
C VAL A 157 0.34 8.27 -2.90
N LEU A 158 -0.46 7.70 -3.80
CA LEU A 158 -1.90 7.96 -3.88
C LEU A 158 -2.63 6.80 -3.20
N TYR A 159 -3.26 7.10 -2.08
CA TYR A 159 -3.82 6.09 -1.19
C TYR A 159 -5.26 5.74 -1.51
N GLY A 160 -5.53 4.45 -1.52
CA GLY A 160 -6.88 3.89 -1.52
C GLY A 160 -7.49 3.71 -2.91
N VAL A 161 -8.54 2.93 -2.91
CA VAL A 161 -9.36 2.61 -4.08
C VAL A 161 -10.84 2.84 -3.75
N PRO A 162 -11.69 3.14 -4.73
CA PRO A 162 -13.13 3.20 -4.52
C PRO A 162 -13.65 1.89 -3.94
N PHE A 163 -14.37 1.98 -2.84
CA PHE A 163 -14.89 0.82 -2.13
C PHE A 163 -16.12 1.20 -1.29
N THR A 164 -17.12 0.35 -1.34
CA THR A 164 -18.29 0.38 -0.45
C THR A 164 -18.37 -0.94 0.29
N GLY A 165 -18.82 -0.93 1.53
CA GLY A 165 -18.97 -2.12 2.34
C GLY A 165 -18.29 -2.02 3.70
N SER A 166 -18.50 -3.04 4.53
CA SER A 166 -18.14 -3.03 5.94
C SER A 166 -17.32 -4.27 6.31
N PRO A 167 -16.03 -4.34 5.90
CA PRO A 167 -15.17 -5.46 6.27
C PRO A 167 -14.95 -5.52 7.79
N LYS A 168 -14.85 -6.74 8.32
CA LYS A 168 -14.61 -6.98 9.76
C LYS A 168 -13.13 -6.93 10.11
N ALA A 169 -12.29 -7.36 9.16
CA ALA A 169 -10.84 -7.44 9.38
C ALA A 169 -10.07 -7.49 8.06
N LEU A 170 -8.78 -7.18 8.14
CA LEU A 170 -7.76 -7.63 7.20
C LEU A 170 -7.09 -8.87 7.80
N ARG A 171 -7.20 -10.01 7.14
CA ARG A 171 -6.56 -11.26 7.53
C ARG A 171 -5.29 -11.45 6.71
N LEU A 172 -4.22 -11.91 7.34
CA LEU A 172 -2.96 -12.19 6.65
C LEU A 172 -2.12 -13.20 7.42
N ASP A 173 -1.15 -13.77 6.73
CA ASP A 173 -0.03 -14.48 7.35
C ASP A 173 1.16 -13.52 7.40
N TYR A 174 1.87 -13.47 8.52
CA TYR A 174 3.07 -12.66 8.61
C TYR A 174 4.13 -13.24 9.55
N LYS A 175 5.37 -12.86 9.35
CA LYS A 175 6.49 -12.91 10.30
C LYS A 175 7.25 -11.59 10.22
N ALA A 176 8.03 -11.25 11.24
CA ALA A 176 8.73 -9.97 11.31
C ALA A 176 10.05 -10.07 12.07
N ASP A 177 11.02 -9.29 11.62
CA ASP A 177 12.26 -8.95 12.30
C ASP A 177 12.30 -7.42 12.38
N VAL A 178 12.10 -6.85 13.56
CA VAL A 178 11.88 -5.41 13.78
C VAL A 178 12.65 -4.94 15.03
N GLY A 179 12.43 -3.68 15.44
CA GLY A 179 13.05 -3.15 16.66
C GLY A 179 14.45 -2.59 16.44
N ASN A 180 14.97 -2.58 15.22
CA ASN A 180 16.21 -1.90 14.90
C ASN A 180 16.10 -0.41 15.19
N GLU A 181 17.22 0.22 15.59
CA GLU A 181 17.22 1.66 15.84
C GLU A 181 16.85 2.45 14.58
N VAL A 182 15.96 3.43 14.74
CA VAL A 182 15.61 4.34 13.66
C VAL A 182 16.80 5.16 13.22
N ILE A 183 17.13 5.09 11.93
CA ILE A 183 18.17 5.90 11.28
C ILE A 183 17.49 6.92 10.37
N ARG A 184 17.83 8.20 10.54
CA ARG A 184 17.45 9.26 9.61
C ARG A 184 18.51 9.42 8.55
N GLY A 185 18.13 9.21 7.27
CA GLY A 185 19.01 9.36 6.11
C GLY A 185 18.27 10.08 4.98
N THR A 186 18.58 11.36 4.75
CA THR A 186 17.89 12.20 3.76
C THR A 186 18.63 12.29 2.42
N GLY A 187 19.83 11.73 2.34
CA GLY A 187 20.74 11.88 1.20
C GLY A 187 21.55 13.19 1.19
N PHE A 188 21.16 14.18 1.97
CA PHE A 188 21.82 15.51 2.01
C PHE A 188 22.62 15.75 3.29
N SER A 189 22.56 14.83 4.23
CA SER A 189 23.30 14.87 5.50
C SER A 189 23.80 13.46 5.82
N LYS A 190 24.75 13.37 6.76
CA LYS A 190 25.18 12.07 7.30
C LYS A 190 23.97 11.34 7.92
N LEU A 191 24.02 10.02 7.87
CA LEU A 191 23.07 9.17 8.60
C LEU A 191 23.07 9.54 10.09
N LYS A 192 21.88 9.63 10.67
CA LYS A 192 21.72 10.02 12.09
C LYS A 192 20.89 8.98 12.82
N PRO A 193 21.48 8.24 13.77
CA PRO A 193 20.73 7.44 14.73
C PRO A 193 19.81 8.32 15.57
N MET A 194 18.59 7.84 15.83
CA MET A 194 17.55 8.60 16.51
C MET A 194 17.35 8.22 17.97
N GLY A 195 17.96 7.12 18.45
CA GLY A 195 17.96 6.70 19.84
C GLY A 195 16.70 5.97 20.29
N TYR A 196 15.85 5.52 19.37
CA TYR A 196 14.67 4.72 19.69
C TYR A 196 14.45 3.59 18.67
N PRO A 197 13.83 2.47 19.11
CA PRO A 197 13.55 1.33 18.23
C PRO A 197 12.42 1.67 17.24
N ASP A 198 12.47 1.02 16.09
CA ASP A 198 11.47 1.08 15.05
C ASP A 198 10.48 -0.10 15.15
N TYR A 199 9.43 -0.03 14.36
CA TYR A 199 8.36 -1.03 14.30
C TYR A 199 7.92 -1.22 12.84
N ALA A 200 7.14 -2.26 12.58
CA ALA A 200 6.39 -2.38 11.35
C ALA A 200 4.91 -2.08 11.61
N GLU A 201 4.16 -1.70 10.57
CA GLU A 201 2.75 -1.35 10.73
C GLU A 201 1.89 -1.98 9.62
N ILE A 202 0.74 -2.52 10.02
CA ILE A 202 -0.32 -3.01 9.13
C ILE A 202 -1.52 -2.09 9.32
N THR A 203 -1.97 -1.47 8.25
CA THR A 203 -3.07 -0.50 8.28
C THR A 203 -4.16 -0.88 7.30
N VAL A 204 -5.41 -0.86 7.76
CA VAL A 204 -6.62 -0.89 6.95
C VAL A 204 -7.55 0.23 7.39
N ILE A 205 -7.88 1.13 6.48
CA ILE A 205 -8.70 2.31 6.76
C ILE A 205 -9.83 2.40 5.75
N LEU A 206 -11.01 2.71 6.27
CA LEU A 206 -12.18 3.06 5.47
C LEU A 206 -12.47 4.54 5.63
N GLN A 207 -12.68 5.23 4.51
CA GLN A 207 -13.01 6.66 4.50
C GLN A 207 -14.25 6.93 3.67
N LYS A 208 -15.06 7.89 4.12
CA LYS A 208 -16.04 8.57 3.29
C LYS A 208 -15.41 9.85 2.78
N ARG A 209 -15.02 9.88 1.51
CA ARG A 209 -14.38 11.03 0.86
C ARG A 209 -15.36 11.84 0.03
N TRP A 210 -15.10 13.14 -0.03
CA TRP A 210 -15.76 14.08 -0.96
C TRP A 210 -14.75 15.15 -1.37
N GLU A 211 -15.08 15.88 -2.42
CA GLU A 211 -14.31 17.01 -2.94
C GLU A 211 -15.15 18.27 -2.78
N ASP A 212 -14.55 19.36 -2.32
CA ASP A 212 -15.18 20.68 -2.26
C ASP A 212 -15.08 21.42 -3.61
N GLU A 213 -15.69 22.62 -3.69
CA GLU A 213 -15.70 23.43 -4.91
C GLU A 213 -14.31 23.91 -5.34
N ASP A 214 -13.36 24.02 -4.39
CA ASP A 214 -11.97 24.41 -4.65
C ASP A 214 -11.12 23.22 -5.12
N GLY A 215 -11.62 22.00 -4.96
CA GLY A 215 -10.94 20.77 -5.34
C GLY A 215 -10.09 20.19 -4.21
N ASN A 216 -10.35 20.57 -2.95
CA ASN A 216 -9.77 19.90 -1.81
C ASN A 216 -10.48 18.59 -1.52
N VAL A 217 -9.75 17.57 -1.13
CA VAL A 217 -10.30 16.26 -0.79
C VAL A 217 -10.42 16.14 0.72
N HIS A 218 -11.63 15.94 1.17
CA HIS A 218 -11.99 15.75 2.57
C HIS A 218 -12.37 14.30 2.85
N ALA A 219 -12.25 13.88 4.10
CA ALA A 219 -12.66 12.54 4.52
C ALA A 219 -13.22 12.53 5.94
N LEU A 220 -14.21 11.66 6.16
CA LEU A 220 -14.54 11.14 7.49
C LEU A 220 -13.97 9.73 7.63
N ARG A 221 -13.32 9.44 8.73
CA ARG A 221 -12.83 8.11 9.08
C ARG A 221 -14.01 7.21 9.46
N VAL A 222 -14.31 6.22 8.62
CA VAL A 222 -15.44 5.28 8.81
C VAL A 222 -15.01 4.06 9.59
N GLY A 223 -13.85 3.51 9.27
CA GLY A 223 -13.31 2.32 9.92
C GLY A 223 -11.80 2.38 10.05
N THR A 224 -11.27 1.83 11.15
CA THR A 224 -9.86 1.83 11.50
C THR A 224 -9.42 0.46 11.98
N GLY A 225 -8.44 -0.11 11.31
CA GLY A 225 -7.67 -1.26 11.77
C GLY A 225 -6.20 -0.94 11.59
N ILE A 226 -5.47 -0.76 12.68
CA ILE A 226 -4.03 -0.49 12.67
C ILE A 226 -3.37 -1.37 13.72
N GLU A 227 -2.35 -2.08 13.29
CA GLU A 227 -1.53 -2.93 14.14
C GLU A 227 -0.07 -2.56 13.99
N ARG A 228 0.61 -2.27 15.10
CA ARG A 228 2.06 -2.08 15.14
C ARG A 228 2.76 -3.32 15.65
N ILE A 229 3.71 -3.81 14.90
CA ILE A 229 4.56 -4.94 15.26
C ILE A 229 5.83 -4.35 15.89
N MET A 230 5.87 -4.36 17.22
CA MET A 230 6.93 -3.73 18.02
C MET A 230 8.05 -4.70 18.39
N GLU A 231 7.82 -6.01 18.24
CA GLU A 231 8.73 -7.07 18.62
C GLU A 231 8.86 -8.10 17.50
N ASP A 232 9.95 -8.85 17.50
CA ASP A 232 10.18 -9.92 16.56
C ASP A 232 9.08 -10.97 16.57
N VAL A 233 8.71 -11.40 15.39
CA VAL A 233 7.80 -12.52 15.15
C VAL A 233 8.51 -13.52 14.25
N PRO A 234 9.43 -14.37 14.81
CA PRO A 234 10.32 -15.20 14.01
C PRO A 234 9.62 -16.37 13.33
N GLN A 235 8.42 -16.73 13.78
CA GLN A 235 7.59 -17.78 13.19
C GLN A 235 6.36 -17.18 12.52
N TRP A 236 5.92 -17.78 11.41
CA TRP A 236 4.71 -17.36 10.74
C TRP A 236 3.49 -17.38 11.67
N LYS A 237 2.86 -16.23 11.87
CA LYS A 237 1.49 -16.11 12.41
C LYS A 237 0.53 -16.24 11.25
N ASN A 238 -0.07 -17.41 11.08
CA ASN A 238 -1.01 -17.66 9.99
C ASN A 238 -2.42 -17.24 10.39
N GLY A 239 -3.13 -16.59 9.45
CA GLY A 239 -4.51 -16.16 9.63
C GLY A 239 -4.69 -15.08 10.71
N TYR A 240 -3.68 -14.26 10.96
CA TYR A 240 -3.80 -13.13 11.88
C TYR A 240 -4.80 -12.10 11.35
N GLU A 241 -5.64 -11.55 12.23
CA GLU A 241 -6.67 -10.58 11.86
C GLU A 241 -6.44 -9.23 12.50
N VAL A 242 -6.21 -8.21 11.66
CA VAL A 242 -6.29 -6.81 12.06
C VAL A 242 -7.75 -6.38 11.95
N LYS A 243 -8.42 -6.26 13.11
CA LYS A 243 -9.84 -5.94 13.18
C LYS A 243 -10.12 -4.51 12.74
N VAL A 244 -11.23 -4.31 12.02
CA VAL A 244 -11.71 -2.98 11.65
C VAL A 244 -12.75 -2.52 12.68
N HIS A 245 -12.46 -1.41 13.33
CA HIS A 245 -13.32 -0.75 14.30
C HIS A 245 -13.99 0.45 13.64
N TYR A 246 -15.30 0.58 13.83
CA TYR A 246 -16.13 1.57 13.14
C TYR A 246 -16.48 2.78 14.00
N GLY A 247 -16.54 3.95 13.36
CA GLY A 247 -16.84 5.23 14.02
C GLY A 247 -15.69 5.77 14.86
N ASP A 248 -16.01 6.62 15.82
CA ASP A 248 -15.06 7.19 16.76
C ASP A 248 -14.60 6.15 17.78
N ILE A 249 -13.32 5.82 17.74
CA ILE A 249 -12.68 4.82 18.61
C ILE A 249 -11.89 5.43 19.76
N THR A 250 -11.83 6.75 19.87
CA THR A 250 -10.94 7.45 20.83
C THR A 250 -11.23 7.14 22.29
N SER A 251 -12.48 6.74 22.61
CA SER A 251 -12.88 6.33 23.97
C SER A 251 -12.73 4.85 24.26
N GLN A 252 -12.28 4.05 23.27
CA GLN A 252 -12.18 2.60 23.42
C GLN A 252 -10.91 2.20 24.20
N PRO A 253 -10.96 1.14 25.03
CA PRO A 253 -9.80 0.71 25.83
C PRO A 253 -8.57 0.29 25.01
N PHE A 254 -8.76 -0.12 23.76
CA PHE A 254 -7.68 -0.53 22.84
C PHE A 254 -7.09 0.65 22.06
N TYR A 255 -7.70 1.83 22.13
CA TYR A 255 -7.24 2.99 21.36
C TYR A 255 -5.84 3.43 21.79
N THR A 256 -5.03 3.72 20.79
CA THR A 256 -3.71 4.35 20.95
C THR A 256 -3.60 5.53 19.99
N GLU A 257 -2.80 6.52 20.33
CA GLU A 257 -2.71 7.79 19.59
C GLU A 257 -2.39 7.59 18.10
N TYR A 258 -1.58 6.58 17.77
CA TYR A 258 -1.24 6.28 16.37
C TYR A 258 -2.44 5.81 15.51
N MET A 259 -3.54 5.36 16.13
CA MET A 259 -4.79 5.01 15.45
C MET A 259 -5.64 6.24 15.09
N GLY A 260 -5.24 7.42 15.57
CA GLY A 260 -5.95 8.67 15.36
C GLY A 260 -6.02 9.15 13.91
N LEU A 261 -6.74 10.24 13.71
CA LEU A 261 -6.84 10.91 12.43
C LEU A 261 -5.48 11.49 12.01
N LYS A 262 -5.20 11.46 10.71
CA LYS A 262 -3.99 12.06 10.13
C LYS A 262 -4.27 13.54 9.80
N THR A 263 -4.03 14.41 10.76
CA THR A 263 -4.26 15.85 10.64
C THR A 263 -2.99 16.65 10.33
N ASP A 264 -1.81 16.03 10.49
CA ASP A 264 -0.52 16.62 10.15
C ASP A 264 -0.22 16.44 8.65
N SER A 265 0.10 17.53 7.97
CA SER A 265 0.43 17.52 6.53
C SER A 265 1.65 16.68 6.17
N GLU A 266 2.60 16.48 7.11
CA GLU A 266 3.79 15.64 6.88
C GLU A 266 3.47 14.14 6.84
N THR A 267 2.39 13.72 7.49
CA THR A 267 1.96 12.33 7.59
C THR A 267 0.61 12.06 6.90
N ALA A 268 -0.01 13.07 6.32
CA ALA A 268 -1.30 12.97 5.67
C ALA A 268 -1.27 12.06 4.43
N TYR A 269 -2.39 11.43 4.18
CA TYR A 269 -2.60 10.67 2.94
C TYR A 269 -2.88 11.60 1.76
N HIS A 270 -2.55 11.15 0.56
CA HIS A 270 -2.75 11.89 -0.68
C HIS A 270 -3.67 11.16 -1.66
N ALA A 271 -4.38 11.93 -2.47
CA ALA A 271 -5.21 11.43 -3.56
C ALA A 271 -5.17 12.38 -4.76
N LEU A 272 -5.63 11.93 -5.92
CA LEU A 272 -5.96 12.84 -7.02
C LEU A 272 -7.36 13.35 -6.82
N ASN A 273 -7.53 14.67 -7.00
CA ASN A 273 -8.86 15.27 -7.10
C ASN A 273 -9.47 15.08 -8.52
N SER A 274 -10.69 15.54 -8.73
CA SER A 274 -11.40 15.41 -10.02
C SER A 274 -10.67 16.09 -11.20
N LYS A 275 -9.80 17.08 -10.91
CA LYS A 275 -8.96 17.78 -11.89
C LYS A 275 -7.62 17.06 -12.13
N GLY A 276 -7.39 15.89 -11.50
CA GLY A 276 -6.13 15.14 -11.60
C GLY A 276 -4.95 15.76 -10.83
N LYS A 277 -5.21 16.73 -9.94
CA LYS A 277 -4.20 17.32 -9.07
C LYS A 277 -4.01 16.46 -7.83
N ASN A 278 -2.77 16.23 -7.46
CA ASN A 278 -2.42 15.58 -6.20
C ASN A 278 -2.66 16.54 -5.04
N VAL A 279 -3.48 16.12 -4.08
CA VAL A 279 -3.88 16.90 -2.91
C VAL A 279 -3.85 16.03 -1.66
N ILE A 280 -3.70 16.66 -0.50
CA ILE A 280 -3.86 16.00 0.80
C ILE A 280 -5.32 15.58 0.98
N ILE A 281 -5.52 14.41 1.60
CA ILE A 281 -6.82 13.99 2.10
C ILE A 281 -6.96 14.56 3.51
N SER A 282 -7.80 15.57 3.70
CA SER A 282 -8.10 16.13 5.02
C SER A 282 -9.03 15.20 5.78
N GLU A 283 -8.56 14.58 6.86
CA GLU A 283 -9.42 13.82 7.76
C GLU A 283 -10.09 14.76 8.76
N ASP A 284 -11.31 15.19 8.45
CA ASP A 284 -12.05 16.23 9.20
C ASP A 284 -12.73 15.69 10.46
N GLY A 285 -12.77 14.36 10.64
CA GLY A 285 -13.37 13.74 11.80
C GLY A 285 -13.70 12.25 11.62
N TRP A 286 -14.42 11.73 12.60
CA TRP A 286 -14.94 10.38 12.59
C TRP A 286 -16.35 10.35 12.03
N ALA A 287 -16.64 9.33 11.24
CA ALA A 287 -17.97 9.15 10.66
C ALA A 287 -18.99 8.68 11.73
N ALA A 288 -20.23 9.08 11.57
CA ALA A 288 -21.33 8.56 12.38
C ALA A 288 -21.50 7.03 12.16
N PRO A 289 -21.99 6.30 13.17
CA PRO A 289 -22.29 4.88 13.02
C PRO A 289 -23.19 4.60 11.81
N GLY A 290 -22.88 3.55 11.05
CA GLY A 290 -23.63 3.16 9.85
C GLY A 290 -23.31 3.96 8.59
N THR A 291 -22.33 4.89 8.65
CA THR A 291 -21.86 5.59 7.46
C THR A 291 -21.20 4.62 6.48
N GLU A 292 -21.66 4.60 5.23
CA GLU A 292 -21.05 3.82 4.16
C GLU A 292 -19.75 4.47 3.68
N PRO A 293 -18.63 3.74 3.60
CA PRO A 293 -17.38 4.26 3.06
C PRO A 293 -17.46 4.45 1.55
N THR A 294 -16.59 5.29 1.01
CA THR A 294 -16.36 5.45 -0.42
C THR A 294 -15.01 4.93 -0.87
N HIS A 295 -14.08 4.77 0.07
CA HIS A 295 -12.70 4.34 -0.20
C HIS A 295 -12.17 3.38 0.87
N LEU A 296 -11.36 2.42 0.42
CA LEU A 296 -10.56 1.51 1.23
C LEU A 296 -9.08 1.80 0.99
N MET A 297 -8.31 1.88 2.07
CA MET A 297 -6.85 1.92 2.05
C MET A 297 -6.30 0.72 2.79
N ILE A 298 -5.28 0.08 2.23
CA ILE A 298 -4.47 -0.94 2.90
C ILE A 298 -3.02 -0.53 2.70
N HIS A 299 -2.25 -0.60 3.78
CA HIS A 299 -0.85 -0.24 3.80
C HIS A 299 -0.10 -1.14 4.79
N ILE A 300 0.95 -1.81 4.33
CA ILE A 300 1.81 -2.67 5.16
C ILE A 300 3.23 -2.18 4.96
N ILE A 301 3.87 -1.73 6.04
CA ILE A 301 5.19 -1.10 6.00
C ILE A 301 6.17 -1.76 6.96
N SER A 302 7.43 -1.77 6.58
CA SER A 302 8.53 -2.34 7.39
C SER A 302 9.07 -1.40 8.45
N SER A 303 8.52 -0.17 8.59
CA SER A 303 9.07 0.87 9.45
C SER A 303 8.00 1.86 9.92
N CYS A 304 8.40 2.94 10.59
CA CYS A 304 7.53 3.94 11.22
C CYS A 304 6.70 4.81 10.25
N GLY A 305 6.85 4.67 8.95
CA GLY A 305 6.08 5.42 7.95
C GLY A 305 6.54 6.87 7.72
N ASN A 306 7.47 7.41 8.51
CA ASN A 306 8.00 8.75 8.30
C ASN A 306 9.06 8.73 7.20
N ALA A 307 8.95 9.64 6.24
CA ALA A 307 9.87 9.72 5.12
C ALA A 307 11.33 9.92 5.59
N PHE A 308 12.24 9.14 5.04
CA PHE A 308 13.68 9.18 5.36
C PHE A 308 14.07 8.70 6.76
N TYR A 309 13.17 8.11 7.51
CA TYR A 309 13.42 7.48 8.80
C TYR A 309 13.15 5.99 8.70
N GLY A 310 13.87 5.17 9.46
CA GLY A 310 13.56 3.74 9.56
C GLY A 310 14.64 2.93 10.23
N GLY A 311 14.23 1.83 10.85
CA GLY A 311 15.11 0.82 11.42
C GLY A 311 15.74 0.00 10.30
N VAL A 312 17.00 0.30 9.98
CA VAL A 312 17.74 -0.39 8.92
C VAL A 312 17.88 -1.87 9.27
N GLY A 313 17.38 -2.73 8.38
CA GLY A 313 17.29 -4.18 8.59
C GLY A 313 15.89 -4.65 9.01
N ASN A 314 15.00 -3.75 9.48
CA ASN A 314 13.63 -4.16 9.74
C ASN A 314 13.01 -4.81 8.50
N THR A 315 12.42 -5.97 8.70
CA THR A 315 11.84 -6.77 7.62
C THR A 315 10.52 -7.40 8.06
N VAL A 316 9.51 -7.31 7.21
CA VAL A 316 8.24 -8.01 7.37
C VAL A 316 8.00 -8.90 6.16
N TRP A 317 7.60 -10.12 6.41
CA TRP A 317 7.13 -11.04 5.37
C TRP A 317 5.63 -11.18 5.51
N VAL A 318 4.93 -11.01 4.41
CA VAL A 318 3.46 -11.12 4.37
C VAL A 318 3.00 -12.01 3.24
N ASP A 319 1.89 -12.69 3.47
CA ASP A 319 1.27 -13.60 2.53
C ASP A 319 -0.22 -13.77 2.86
N ASN A 320 -0.99 -14.33 1.92
CA ASN A 320 -2.40 -14.67 2.08
C ASN A 320 -3.26 -13.52 2.62
N VAL A 321 -3.00 -12.30 2.14
CA VAL A 321 -3.73 -11.10 2.59
C VAL A 321 -5.15 -11.10 2.03
N GLN A 322 -6.14 -10.99 2.90
CA GLN A 322 -7.56 -11.07 2.55
C GLN A 322 -8.40 -10.05 3.33
N ILE A 323 -9.36 -9.48 2.65
CA ILE A 323 -10.46 -8.73 3.28
C ILE A 323 -11.50 -9.75 3.80
N VAL A 324 -11.83 -9.68 5.08
CA VAL A 324 -12.88 -10.47 5.72
C VAL A 324 -14.13 -9.61 5.83
N MET A 325 -15.21 -10.01 5.16
CA MET A 325 -16.50 -9.31 5.15
C MET A 325 -17.42 -9.72 6.29
#